data_fb49bb0d7ee5a12d4b31be5e2f097884
#
_entry.id   fb49bb0d7ee5a12d4b31be5e2f097884
#
_cell.length_a   1.000
_cell.length_b   1.000
_cell.length_c   1.000
_cell.angle_alpha   90.00
_cell.angle_beta   90.00
_cell.angle_gamma   90.00
#
_symmetry.space_group_name_H-M   'P 1'
#
loop_
_entity.id
_entity.type
_entity.pdbx_description
1 polymer ?
#
loop_
_entity_poly.entity_id
_entity_poly.type
_entity_poly.pdbx_seq_one_letter_code
_entity_poly.pdbx_strand_id
1 'polypeptide(L)'
;EISACLVGSEMCIRDREKVVTFLGRITMQKGPEYFVEAANMVLQRTRNVRFCMAGSGDMMDAMIYLAAERGIADRFHFPGFMRGKQVYECLKDSDVYVMPSVSEPFGISPLEAMQCGTPTIISKQSGCAEILDNCIKVDYWDIHALADAIYSICSNESLFNYLKEEGKREVDQITWEKVGARIKNLYERVLAGDI
;
A
#
# COMPACT_ATOMS: atom_id res chain seq x y z
N GLU A 1 19.76 -5.75 4.55
CA GLU A 1 19.69 -6.84 3.55
C GLU A 1 18.34 -6.95 2.85
N ILE A 2 17.38 -6.09 3.12
CA ILE A 2 16.22 -5.82 2.29
C ILE A 2 16.38 -4.51 1.51
N SER A 3 17.18 -3.63 1.97
CA SER A 3 17.94 -2.81 1.06
C SER A 3 18.45 -3.70 -0.08
N ALA A 4 18.83 -4.94 0.22
CA ALA A 4 19.13 -5.98 -0.74
C ALA A 4 17.91 -6.57 -1.49
N CYS A 5 16.67 -6.47 -1.04
CA CYS A 5 15.52 -6.92 -1.83
C CYS A 5 15.01 -5.85 -2.80
N LEU A 6 15.16 -4.58 -2.47
CA LEU A 6 14.94 -3.46 -3.38
C LEU A 6 16.27 -2.95 -3.98
N VAL A 7 17.42 -3.27 -3.37
CA VAL A 7 18.77 -2.80 -3.70
C VAL A 7 19.77 -3.94 -3.94
N GLY A 8 19.44 -5.19 -3.70
CA GLY A 8 20.41 -6.29 -3.56
C GLY A 8 20.69 -7.15 -4.78
N SER A 9 20.19 -6.84 -5.88
CA SER A 9 20.86 -7.10 -7.13
C SER A 9 21.24 -5.74 -7.68
N GLU A 10 22.40 -5.50 -8.16
CA GLU A 10 22.89 -4.28 -8.84
C GLU A 10 21.87 -3.58 -9.78
N MET A 11 20.61 -3.86 -9.58
CA MET A 11 19.48 -3.11 -10.03
C MET A 11 19.37 -1.92 -9.09
N CYS A 12 20.38 -1.03 -9.19
CA CYS A 12 20.27 0.31 -8.66
C CYS A 12 18.88 0.81 -9.04
N ILE A 13 17.99 0.96 -8.06
CA ILE A 13 16.92 1.92 -8.18
C ILE A 13 17.69 3.18 -8.52
N ARG A 14 17.72 3.52 -9.79
CA ARG A 14 18.39 4.71 -10.25
C ARG A 14 17.76 5.82 -9.45
N ASP A 15 18.51 6.81 -8.99
CA ASP A 15 18.09 7.92 -8.11
C ASP A 15 16.79 8.64 -8.55
N ARG A 16 16.07 8.12 -9.53
CA ARG A 16 14.86 8.67 -10.13
C ARG A 16 13.72 7.68 -10.35
N GLU A 17 13.90 6.37 -10.20
CA GLU A 17 12.81 5.40 -10.37
C GLU A 17 11.97 5.34 -9.08
N LYS A 18 10.65 5.45 -9.24
CA LYS A 18 9.69 5.35 -8.14
C LYS A 18 9.34 3.90 -7.86
N VAL A 19 9.18 3.53 -6.60
CA VAL A 19 8.81 2.18 -6.17
C VAL A 19 7.38 2.16 -5.65
N VAL A 20 6.54 1.35 -6.28
CA VAL A 20 5.15 1.12 -5.89
C VAL A 20 5.02 -0.28 -5.32
N THR A 21 4.58 -0.39 -4.07
CA THR A 21 4.58 -1.64 -3.33
C THR A 21 3.19 -2.13 -2.98
N PHE A 22 2.92 -3.38 -3.29
CA PHE A 22 1.87 -4.22 -2.70
C PHE A 22 2.52 -5.11 -1.64
N LEU A 23 1.95 -5.16 -0.44
CA LEU A 23 2.45 -6.00 0.64
C LEU A 23 1.29 -6.71 1.34
N GLY A 24 1.31 -8.04 1.35
CA GLY A 24 0.28 -8.85 1.98
C GLY A 24 0.20 -10.27 1.46
N ARG A 25 -0.87 -10.97 1.83
CA ARG A 25 -1.16 -12.30 1.25
C ARG A 25 -1.53 -12.13 -0.22
N ILE A 26 -0.94 -12.94 -1.09
CA ILE A 26 -1.22 -12.90 -2.52
C ILE A 26 -2.36 -13.88 -2.83
N THR A 27 -3.58 -13.43 -2.52
CA THR A 27 -4.83 -14.18 -2.64
C THR A 27 -5.90 -13.30 -3.28
N MET A 28 -6.97 -13.88 -3.81
CA MET A 28 -8.10 -13.16 -4.41
C MET A 28 -8.63 -12.03 -3.50
N GLN A 29 -8.72 -12.28 -2.19
CA GLN A 29 -9.20 -11.29 -1.21
C GLN A 29 -8.39 -9.99 -1.21
N LYS A 30 -7.09 -10.06 -1.50
CA LYS A 30 -6.17 -8.91 -1.51
C LYS A 30 -6.09 -8.21 -2.85
N GLY A 31 -6.68 -8.78 -3.90
CA GLY A 31 -6.77 -8.17 -5.22
C GLY A 31 -5.43 -7.96 -5.94
N PRO A 32 -4.49 -8.92 -5.92
CA PRO A 32 -3.19 -8.74 -6.54
C PRO A 32 -3.27 -8.54 -8.06
N GLU A 33 -4.28 -9.08 -8.71
CA GLU A 33 -4.53 -8.92 -10.15
C GLU A 33 -4.84 -7.46 -10.51
N TYR A 34 -5.62 -6.74 -9.68
CA TYR A 34 -5.90 -5.32 -9.90
C TYR A 34 -4.62 -4.47 -9.81
N PHE A 35 -3.71 -4.87 -8.92
CA PHE A 35 -2.39 -4.23 -8.82
C PHE A 35 -1.55 -4.42 -10.08
N VAL A 36 -1.49 -5.64 -10.64
CA VAL A 36 -0.73 -5.93 -11.86
C VAL A 36 -1.34 -5.22 -13.07
N GLU A 37 -2.65 -5.21 -13.21
CA GLU A 37 -3.33 -4.51 -14.31
C GLU A 37 -3.15 -2.99 -14.22
N ALA A 38 -3.26 -2.41 -13.01
CA ALA A 38 -2.97 -1.00 -12.80
C ALA A 38 -1.51 -0.66 -13.13
N ALA A 39 -0.57 -1.52 -12.73
CA ALA A 39 0.84 -1.37 -13.06
C ALA A 39 1.08 -1.36 -14.58
N ASN A 40 0.41 -2.24 -15.33
CA ASN A 40 0.47 -2.27 -16.78
C ASN A 40 0.03 -0.91 -17.38
N MET A 41 -1.06 -0.34 -16.87
CA MET A 41 -1.56 0.97 -17.33
C MET A 41 -0.61 2.13 -16.98
N VAL A 42 -0.01 2.10 -15.78
CA VAL A 42 1.00 3.09 -15.38
C VAL A 42 2.22 3.03 -16.29
N LEU A 43 2.70 1.80 -16.60
CA LEU A 43 3.90 1.59 -17.43
C LEU A 43 3.70 1.94 -18.91
N GLN A 44 2.46 2.08 -19.38
CA GLN A 44 2.15 2.66 -20.68
C GLN A 44 2.37 4.19 -20.71
N ARG A 45 2.31 4.87 -19.56
CA ARG A 45 2.49 6.32 -19.42
C ARG A 45 3.92 6.70 -19.04
N THR A 46 4.57 5.88 -18.20
CA THR A 46 5.94 6.15 -17.73
C THR A 46 6.69 4.85 -17.43
N ARG A 47 7.96 4.82 -17.80
CA ARG A 47 8.87 3.71 -17.45
C ARG A 47 9.71 4.00 -16.20
N ASN A 48 9.51 5.14 -15.54
CA ASN A 48 10.27 5.56 -14.36
C ASN A 48 9.67 5.03 -13.05
N VAL A 49 9.00 3.88 -13.10
CA VAL A 49 8.34 3.22 -11.98
C VAL A 49 8.68 1.73 -11.97
N ARG A 50 8.92 1.19 -10.78
CA ARG A 50 9.04 -0.23 -10.50
C ARG A 50 7.96 -0.68 -9.52
N PHE A 51 7.58 -1.92 -9.62
CA PHE A 51 6.54 -2.51 -8.80
C PHE A 51 7.14 -3.63 -7.94
N CYS A 52 6.81 -3.61 -6.64
CA CYS A 52 7.18 -4.67 -5.70
C CYS A 52 5.90 -5.35 -5.22
N MET A 53 5.81 -6.67 -5.40
CA MET A 53 4.73 -7.48 -4.84
C MET A 53 5.30 -8.40 -3.77
N ALA A 54 5.27 -7.92 -2.53
CA ALA A 54 5.81 -8.60 -1.36
C ALA A 54 4.75 -9.44 -0.66
N GLY A 55 5.03 -10.71 -0.44
CA GLY A 55 4.14 -11.63 0.24
C GLY A 55 4.21 -13.05 -0.30
N SER A 56 3.25 -13.85 0.09
CA SER A 56 3.05 -15.22 -0.41
C SER A 56 1.56 -15.55 -0.47
N GLY A 57 1.18 -16.48 -1.31
CA GLY A 57 -0.20 -16.93 -1.47
C GLY A 57 -0.38 -17.78 -2.71
N ASP A 58 -1.57 -18.31 -2.86
CA ASP A 58 -1.96 -19.22 -3.94
C ASP A 58 -1.99 -18.55 -5.33
N MET A 59 -2.05 -17.21 -5.38
CA MET A 59 -2.03 -16.48 -6.64
C MET A 59 -0.63 -15.99 -7.06
N MET A 60 0.44 -16.29 -6.32
CA MET A 60 1.79 -15.77 -6.64
C MET A 60 2.21 -16.12 -8.06
N ASP A 61 2.16 -17.40 -8.42
CA ASP A 61 2.57 -17.86 -9.76
C ASP A 61 1.70 -17.21 -10.85
N ALA A 62 0.39 -17.12 -10.62
CA ALA A 62 -0.52 -16.46 -11.54
C ALA A 62 -0.16 -14.98 -11.77
N MET A 63 0.27 -14.26 -10.72
CA MET A 63 0.68 -12.86 -10.84
C MET A 63 2.00 -12.70 -11.61
N ILE A 64 2.94 -13.61 -11.41
CA ILE A 64 4.19 -13.65 -12.21
C ILE A 64 3.87 -13.88 -13.69
N TYR A 65 3.00 -14.86 -13.98
CA TYR A 65 2.56 -15.12 -15.36
C TYR A 65 1.81 -13.94 -15.97
N LEU A 66 0.92 -13.30 -15.22
CA LEU A 66 0.18 -12.14 -15.69
C LEU A 66 1.12 -10.97 -16.01
N ALA A 67 2.10 -10.70 -15.17
CA ALA A 67 3.10 -9.66 -15.43
C ALA A 67 3.93 -9.97 -16.69
N ALA A 68 4.26 -11.24 -16.91
CA ALA A 68 4.95 -11.68 -18.13
C ALA A 68 4.06 -11.56 -19.37
N GLU A 69 2.80 -11.96 -19.30
CA GLU A 69 1.82 -11.83 -20.38
C GLU A 69 1.59 -10.36 -20.79
N ARG A 70 1.57 -9.44 -19.82
CA ARG A 70 1.50 -7.99 -20.06
C ARG A 70 2.81 -7.38 -20.55
N GLY A 71 3.91 -8.14 -20.60
CA GLY A 71 5.23 -7.68 -21.03
C GLY A 71 5.88 -6.69 -20.07
N ILE A 72 5.56 -6.79 -18.78
CA ILE A 72 6.04 -5.88 -17.72
C ILE A 72 6.81 -6.59 -16.59
N ALA A 73 7.13 -7.86 -16.75
CA ALA A 73 7.85 -8.65 -15.74
C ALA A 73 9.21 -8.05 -15.35
N ASP A 74 9.89 -7.36 -16.28
CA ASP A 74 11.15 -6.65 -16.03
C ASP A 74 11.01 -5.46 -15.10
N ARG A 75 9.79 -5.02 -14.82
CA ARG A 75 9.43 -3.91 -13.92
C ARG A 75 8.89 -4.38 -12.59
N PHE A 76 8.69 -5.68 -12.42
CA PHE A 76 8.22 -6.28 -11.18
C PHE A 76 9.36 -6.92 -10.39
N HIS A 77 9.26 -6.81 -9.05
CA HIS A 77 10.06 -7.54 -8.09
C HIS A 77 9.14 -8.34 -7.17
N PHE A 78 9.40 -9.63 -7.01
CA PHE A 78 8.64 -10.56 -6.18
C PHE A 78 9.55 -11.12 -5.07
N PRO A 79 9.77 -10.40 -3.97
CA PRO A 79 10.72 -10.79 -2.93
C PRO A 79 10.24 -11.96 -2.07
N GLY A 80 8.99 -12.38 -2.24
CA GLY A 80 8.39 -13.40 -1.38
C GLY A 80 7.91 -12.85 -0.04
N PHE A 81 7.78 -13.75 0.93
CA PHE A 81 7.25 -13.42 2.26
C PHE A 81 8.26 -12.67 3.12
N MET A 82 7.82 -11.57 3.74
CA MET A 82 8.63 -10.70 4.59
C MET A 82 8.14 -10.70 6.05
N ARG A 83 9.04 -10.43 7.01
CA ARG A 83 8.72 -10.36 8.44
C ARG A 83 9.48 -9.24 9.14
N GLY A 84 8.82 -8.67 10.15
CA GLY A 84 9.44 -7.72 11.09
C GLY A 84 10.17 -6.57 10.40
N LYS A 85 11.47 -6.46 10.64
CA LYS A 85 12.29 -5.37 10.09
C LYS A 85 12.22 -5.27 8.56
N GLN A 86 12.06 -6.39 7.87
CA GLN A 86 11.95 -6.45 6.41
C GLN A 86 10.73 -5.72 5.89
N VAL A 87 9.59 -5.87 6.54
CA VAL A 87 8.35 -5.16 6.19
C VAL A 87 8.56 -3.65 6.33
N TYR A 88 9.14 -3.24 7.46
CA TYR A 88 9.41 -1.82 7.73
C TYR A 88 10.34 -1.20 6.68
N GLU A 89 11.46 -1.87 6.36
CA GLU A 89 12.42 -1.40 5.36
C GLU A 89 11.78 -1.35 3.97
N CYS A 90 11.01 -2.38 3.58
CA CYS A 90 10.30 -2.40 2.31
C CYS A 90 9.32 -1.22 2.18
N LEU A 91 8.52 -0.96 3.21
CA LEU A 91 7.58 0.16 3.21
C LEU A 91 8.30 1.51 3.20
N LYS A 92 9.36 1.66 3.99
CA LYS A 92 10.15 2.89 4.06
C LYS A 92 10.83 3.25 2.74
N ASP A 93 11.28 2.23 1.99
CA ASP A 93 11.97 2.40 0.71
C ASP A 93 10.97 2.51 -0.47
N SER A 94 9.67 2.43 -0.19
CA SER A 94 8.61 2.58 -1.18
C SER A 94 8.17 4.04 -1.32
N ASP A 95 7.89 4.47 -2.55
CA ASP A 95 7.30 5.77 -2.82
C ASP A 95 5.75 5.74 -2.73
N VAL A 96 5.14 4.60 -3.00
CA VAL A 96 3.69 4.42 -2.90
C VAL A 96 3.38 3.01 -2.39
N TYR A 97 2.49 2.93 -1.41
CA TYR A 97 1.90 1.67 -0.97
C TYR A 97 0.49 1.51 -1.52
N VAL A 98 0.15 0.32 -2.01
CA VAL A 98 -1.15 0.02 -2.63
C VAL A 98 -1.79 -1.21 -2.00
N MET A 99 -3.03 -1.07 -1.52
CA MET A 99 -3.84 -2.17 -1.01
C MET A 99 -5.20 -2.22 -1.74
N PRO A 100 -5.31 -2.90 -2.88
CA PRO A 100 -6.54 -2.98 -3.68
C PRO A 100 -7.42 -4.15 -3.23
N SER A 101 -7.58 -4.33 -1.92
CA SER A 101 -8.29 -5.48 -1.36
C SER A 101 -9.77 -5.47 -1.74
N VAL A 102 -10.28 -6.61 -2.16
CA VAL A 102 -11.70 -6.86 -2.44
C VAL A 102 -12.51 -6.80 -1.14
N SER A 103 -11.94 -7.35 -0.06
CA SER A 103 -12.52 -7.33 1.28
C SER A 103 -11.40 -7.33 2.31
N GLU A 104 -11.38 -6.32 3.15
CA GLU A 104 -10.41 -6.19 4.22
C GLU A 104 -11.12 -5.70 5.49
N PRO A 105 -11.24 -6.53 6.54
CA PRO A 105 -11.94 -6.13 7.75
C PRO A 105 -11.41 -4.86 8.40
N PHE A 106 -10.10 -4.68 8.39
CA PHE A 106 -9.46 -3.45 8.86
C PHE A 106 -8.29 -3.02 7.95
N GLY A 107 -7.19 -3.78 7.93
CA GLY A 107 -5.98 -3.48 7.17
C GLY A 107 -4.96 -2.70 8.00
N ILE A 108 -4.02 -3.41 8.65
CA ILE A 108 -2.96 -2.77 9.44
C ILE A 108 -1.85 -2.21 8.54
N SER A 109 -1.56 -2.88 7.44
CA SER A 109 -0.45 -2.51 6.55
C SER A 109 -0.53 -1.11 5.93
N PRO A 110 -1.71 -0.52 5.64
CA PRO A 110 -1.80 0.89 5.28
C PRO A 110 -1.31 1.83 6.38
N LEU A 111 -1.64 1.54 7.65
CA LEU A 111 -1.19 2.33 8.79
C LEU A 111 0.33 2.22 8.96
N GLU A 112 0.89 1.01 8.80
CA GLU A 112 2.34 0.77 8.84
C GLU A 112 3.06 1.55 7.72
N ALA A 113 2.49 1.56 6.50
CA ALA A 113 3.03 2.33 5.38
C ALA A 113 3.02 3.84 5.66
N MET A 114 1.89 4.39 6.09
CA MET A 114 1.77 5.80 6.45
C MET A 114 2.69 6.18 7.61
N GLN A 115 2.89 5.29 8.60
CA GLN A 115 3.84 5.50 9.69
C GLN A 115 5.29 5.57 9.19
N CYS A 116 5.64 4.83 8.13
CA CYS A 116 6.91 4.94 7.44
C CYS A 116 7.04 6.22 6.60
N GLY A 117 5.97 7.00 6.46
CA GLY A 117 5.91 8.17 5.59
C GLY A 117 5.72 7.80 4.12
N THR A 118 5.08 6.68 3.84
CA THR A 118 4.81 6.20 2.49
C THR A 118 3.38 6.56 2.09
N PRO A 119 3.18 7.40 1.04
CA PRO A 119 1.87 7.67 0.47
C PRO A 119 1.09 6.40 0.16
N THR A 120 -0.18 6.36 0.53
CA THR A 120 -0.95 5.13 0.55
C THR A 120 -2.22 5.24 -0.30
N ILE A 121 -2.48 4.19 -1.08
CA ILE A 121 -3.71 4.01 -1.85
C ILE A 121 -4.41 2.75 -1.33
N ILE A 122 -5.66 2.86 -0.96
CA ILE A 122 -6.46 1.76 -0.41
C ILE A 122 -7.77 1.59 -1.16
N SER A 123 -8.33 0.37 -1.09
CA SER A 123 -9.70 0.18 -1.55
C SER A 123 -10.69 0.78 -0.55
N LYS A 124 -11.78 1.37 -1.05
CA LYS A 124 -12.90 1.86 -0.24
C LYS A 124 -13.58 0.76 0.58
N GLN A 125 -13.41 -0.51 0.16
CA GLN A 125 -13.98 -1.70 0.78
C GLN A 125 -13.15 -2.24 1.95
N SER A 126 -12.11 -1.51 2.37
CA SER A 126 -11.31 -1.84 3.55
C SER A 126 -11.76 -1.04 4.77
N GLY A 127 -11.79 -1.70 5.95
CA GLY A 127 -12.24 -1.06 7.18
C GLY A 127 -11.38 0.15 7.59
N CYS A 128 -10.09 0.17 7.27
CA CYS A 128 -9.25 1.34 7.51
C CYS A 128 -9.67 2.56 6.67
N ALA A 129 -10.43 2.38 5.58
CA ALA A 129 -10.96 3.50 4.79
C ALA A 129 -11.97 4.36 5.56
N GLU A 130 -12.56 3.84 6.63
CA GLU A 130 -13.48 4.59 7.49
C GLU A 130 -12.77 5.57 8.42
N ILE A 131 -11.48 5.34 8.69
CA ILE A 131 -10.73 6.10 9.69
C ILE A 131 -9.55 6.90 9.13
N LEU A 132 -9.09 6.57 7.92
CA LEU A 132 -7.96 7.25 7.28
C LEU A 132 -8.50 8.27 6.28
N ASP A 133 -8.06 9.53 6.39
CA ASP A 133 -8.45 10.61 5.48
C ASP A 133 -7.31 11.04 4.56
N ASN A 134 -6.06 10.93 5.00
CA ASN A 134 -4.89 11.35 4.23
C ASN A 134 -4.27 10.21 3.39
N CYS A 135 -5.14 9.47 2.71
CA CYS A 135 -4.78 8.46 1.72
C CYS A 135 -5.72 8.56 0.52
N ILE A 136 -5.33 8.00 -0.64
CA ILE A 136 -6.23 7.93 -1.78
C ILE A 136 -7.10 6.67 -1.67
N LYS A 137 -8.42 6.85 -1.79
CA LYS A 137 -9.41 5.77 -1.70
C LYS A 137 -10.03 5.52 -3.07
N VAL A 138 -9.89 4.30 -3.60
CA VAL A 138 -10.43 3.88 -4.90
C VAL A 138 -11.32 2.65 -4.74
N ASP A 139 -12.22 2.41 -5.66
CA ASP A 139 -12.91 1.12 -5.73
C ASP A 139 -11.95 0.07 -6.28
N TYR A 140 -11.85 -1.12 -5.65
CA TYR A 140 -10.84 -2.13 -6.03
C TYR A 140 -10.96 -2.59 -7.49
N TRP A 141 -12.17 -2.57 -8.06
CA TRP A 141 -12.44 -2.94 -9.45
C TRP A 141 -12.14 -1.84 -10.46
N ASP A 142 -11.98 -0.59 -10.00
CA ASP A 142 -11.67 0.55 -10.89
C ASP A 142 -10.16 0.64 -11.11
N ILE A 143 -9.67 -0.20 -12.02
CA ILE A 143 -8.25 -0.28 -12.39
C ILE A 143 -7.76 1.06 -12.96
N HIS A 144 -8.62 1.81 -13.66
CA HIS A 144 -8.27 3.12 -14.20
C HIS A 144 -8.01 4.13 -13.10
N ALA A 145 -8.92 4.24 -12.12
CA ALA A 145 -8.75 5.11 -10.97
C ALA A 145 -7.51 4.73 -10.14
N LEU A 146 -7.26 3.42 -9.99
CA LEU A 146 -6.07 2.92 -9.29
C LEU A 146 -4.77 3.32 -10.02
N ALA A 147 -4.73 3.13 -11.35
CA ALA A 147 -3.58 3.53 -12.16
C ALA A 147 -3.36 5.05 -12.16
N ASP A 148 -4.45 5.83 -12.25
CA ASP A 148 -4.40 7.30 -12.18
C ASP A 148 -3.88 7.79 -10.82
N ALA A 149 -4.31 7.17 -9.73
CA ALA A 149 -3.83 7.49 -8.39
C ALA A 149 -2.33 7.21 -8.24
N ILE A 150 -1.87 6.02 -8.67
CA ILE A 150 -0.45 5.65 -8.67
C ILE A 150 0.35 6.67 -9.50
N TYR A 151 -0.06 6.92 -10.74
CA TYR A 151 0.63 7.85 -11.64
C TYR A 151 0.69 9.26 -11.05
N SER A 152 -0.40 9.74 -10.46
CA SER A 152 -0.49 11.09 -9.88
C SER A 152 0.48 11.26 -8.70
N ILE A 153 0.57 10.28 -7.80
CA ILE A 153 1.53 10.36 -6.68
C ILE A 153 2.97 10.30 -7.21
N CYS A 154 3.26 9.42 -8.18
CA CYS A 154 4.61 9.27 -8.73
C CYS A 154 5.08 10.50 -9.54
N SER A 155 4.17 11.25 -10.16
CA SER A 155 4.48 12.37 -11.06
C SER A 155 4.31 13.76 -10.44
N ASN A 156 3.63 13.87 -9.30
CA ASN A 156 3.34 15.15 -8.63
C ASN A 156 4.00 15.19 -7.24
N GLU A 157 5.12 15.89 -7.16
CA GLU A 157 5.90 16.02 -5.92
C GLU A 157 5.11 16.69 -4.79
N SER A 158 4.26 17.65 -5.07
CA SER A 158 3.45 18.33 -4.05
C SER A 158 2.41 17.37 -3.45
N LEU A 159 1.76 16.55 -4.27
CA LEU A 159 0.83 15.52 -3.82
C LEU A 159 1.55 14.45 -2.99
N PHE A 160 2.72 13.99 -3.48
CA PHE A 160 3.56 13.04 -2.77
C PHE A 160 3.92 13.53 -1.37
N ASN A 161 4.46 14.75 -1.26
CA ASN A 161 4.89 15.34 0.01
C ASN A 161 3.70 15.57 0.95
N TYR A 162 2.57 16.04 0.43
CA TYR A 162 1.34 16.20 1.21
C TYR A 162 0.89 14.88 1.84
N LEU A 163 0.72 13.82 1.03
CA LEU A 163 0.28 12.52 1.53
C LEU A 163 1.28 11.88 2.50
N LYS A 164 2.58 12.07 2.25
CA LYS A 164 3.65 11.60 3.13
C LYS A 164 3.58 12.25 4.51
N GLU A 165 3.45 13.57 4.57
CA GLU A 165 3.49 14.33 5.83
C GLU A 165 2.18 14.21 6.60
N GLU A 166 1.05 14.46 5.93
CA GLU A 166 -0.26 14.42 6.58
C GLU A 166 -0.69 13.00 6.92
N GLY A 167 -0.39 12.03 6.04
CA GLY A 167 -0.65 10.62 6.33
C GLY A 167 0.10 10.13 7.57
N LYS A 168 1.40 10.47 7.67
CA LYS A 168 2.18 10.14 8.87
C LYS A 168 1.62 10.81 10.12
N ARG A 169 1.30 12.11 10.04
CA ARG A 169 0.73 12.87 11.16
C ARG A 169 -0.60 12.27 11.62
N GLU A 170 -1.44 11.81 10.70
CA GLU A 170 -2.71 11.17 11.01
C GLU A 170 -2.53 9.87 11.78
N VAL A 171 -1.69 8.94 11.29
CA VAL A 171 -1.51 7.64 11.95
C VAL A 171 -0.80 7.76 13.30
N ASP A 172 0.07 8.75 13.50
CA ASP A 172 0.70 9.05 14.79
C ASP A 172 -0.36 9.46 15.85
N GLN A 173 -1.58 9.84 15.44
CA GLN A 173 -2.71 10.10 16.32
C GLN A 173 -3.55 8.86 16.63
N ILE A 174 -3.38 7.77 15.92
CA ILE A 174 -4.11 6.51 16.12
C ILE A 174 -3.32 5.63 17.09
N THR A 175 -3.59 5.78 18.39
CA THR A 175 -2.90 5.02 19.45
C THR A 175 -3.87 4.18 20.26
N TRP A 176 -3.35 3.09 20.82
CA TRP A 176 -4.14 2.19 21.69
C TRP A 176 -4.67 2.93 22.93
N GLU A 177 -3.91 3.90 23.47
CA GLU A 177 -4.32 4.71 24.61
C GLU A 177 -5.57 5.53 24.28
N LYS A 178 -5.62 6.14 23.10
CA LYS A 178 -6.80 6.90 22.65
C LYS A 178 -8.01 6.01 22.43
N VAL A 179 -7.82 4.83 21.84
CA VAL A 179 -8.88 3.84 21.64
C VAL A 179 -9.40 3.36 23.00
N GLY A 180 -8.50 3.00 23.92
CA GLY A 180 -8.86 2.60 25.29
C GLY A 180 -9.62 3.68 26.04
N ALA A 181 -9.20 4.94 25.93
CA ALA A 181 -9.89 6.07 26.55
C ALA A 181 -11.33 6.26 26.00
N ARG A 182 -11.51 6.10 24.67
CA ARG A 182 -12.85 6.17 24.05
C ARG A 182 -13.76 5.04 24.54
N ILE A 183 -13.24 3.80 24.63
CA ILE A 183 -14.01 2.66 25.14
C ILE A 183 -14.39 2.89 26.60
N LYS A 184 -13.45 3.34 27.44
CA LYS A 184 -13.72 3.67 28.85
C LYS A 184 -14.82 4.74 28.98
N ASN A 185 -14.72 5.81 28.25
CA ASN A 185 -15.74 6.86 28.24
C ASN A 185 -17.13 6.34 27.84
N LEU A 186 -17.19 5.45 26.83
CA LEU A 186 -18.44 4.81 26.44
C LEU A 186 -19.05 4.01 27.56
N TYR A 187 -18.27 3.19 28.28
CA TYR A 187 -18.76 2.45 29.45
C TYR A 187 -19.27 3.39 30.58
N GLU A 188 -18.55 4.47 30.85
CA GLU A 188 -18.95 5.45 31.88
C GLU A 188 -20.31 6.10 31.50
N ARG A 189 -20.52 6.44 30.22
CA ARG A 189 -21.78 7.00 29.73
C ARG A 189 -22.95 6.01 29.82
N VAL A 190 -22.72 4.75 29.44
CA VAL A 190 -23.73 3.68 29.55
C VAL A 190 -24.12 3.48 31.03
N LEU A 191 -23.14 3.44 31.95
CA LEU A 191 -23.41 3.30 33.38
C LEU A 191 -24.13 4.51 34.00
N ALA A 192 -23.92 5.70 33.43
CA ALA A 192 -24.63 6.92 33.85
C ALA A 192 -26.06 7.04 33.27
N GLY A 193 -26.41 6.14 32.30
CA GLY A 193 -27.73 6.17 31.66
C GLY A 193 -27.84 7.26 30.55
N ASP A 194 -26.71 7.72 30.04
CA ASP A 194 -26.64 8.76 28.99
C ASP A 194 -26.76 8.20 27.57
N ILE A 195 -26.89 6.89 27.45
CA ILE A 195 -27.04 6.14 26.16
C ILE A 195 -28.03 5.00 26.37
#